data_b1ec233ec17147c341246c047bfad6a3
#
_entry.id   b1ec233ec17147c341246c047bfad6a3
#
_cell.length_a   1.000
_cell.length_b   1.000
_cell.length_c   1.000
_cell.angle_alpha   90.00
_cell.angle_beta   90.00
_cell.angle_gamma   90.00
#
_symmetry.space_group_name_H-M   'P 1'
#
loop_
_entity.id
_entity.type
_entity.pdbx_description
1 polymer ?
#
loop_
_entity_poly.entity_id
_entity_poly.type
_entity_poly.pdbx_seq_one_letter_code
_entity_poly.pdbx_strand_id
1 'polypeptide(L)'
;MHWIPRFVLGLMGAINLARGAIHAFAPDGGAHSIAGLDLGDDSATILSLFATLGLQQIVLGLFELYAAARAPHLITLFLALQTVTTAVSLINLYAWRPLPVTVPGQPFNVALFAIQLVALVMALTARRPAYSPPAA
;
A
#
# COMPACT_ATOMS: atom_id res chain seq x y z
N MET A 1 -7.70 9.27 -19.66
CA MET A 1 -7.33 8.91 -18.26
C MET A 1 -5.91 9.38 -18.02
N HIS A 2 -5.68 10.13 -16.95
CA HIS A 2 -4.33 10.60 -16.64
C HIS A 2 -3.41 9.40 -16.34
N TRP A 3 -2.19 9.44 -16.86
CA TRP A 3 -1.20 8.38 -16.67
C TRP A 3 -0.72 8.27 -15.20
N ILE A 4 -0.79 9.38 -14.43
CA ILE A 4 -0.33 9.46 -13.04
C ILE A 4 -1.03 8.45 -12.12
N PRO A 5 -2.37 8.37 -12.03
CA PRO A 5 -3.03 7.34 -11.20
C PRO A 5 -2.62 5.91 -11.55
N ARG A 6 -2.45 5.63 -12.84
CA ARG A 6 -1.99 4.33 -13.34
C ARG A 6 -0.57 4.02 -12.89
N PHE A 7 0.33 4.99 -13.03
CA PHE A 7 1.73 4.85 -12.62
C PHE A 7 1.84 4.66 -11.10
N VAL A 8 1.13 5.48 -10.31
CA VAL A 8 1.14 5.37 -8.84
C VAL A 8 0.62 4.01 -8.40
N LEU A 9 -0.49 3.51 -8.99
CA LEU A 9 -0.98 2.18 -8.65
C LEU A 9 0.04 1.08 -8.98
N GLY A 10 0.69 1.15 -10.14
CA GLY A 10 1.76 0.22 -10.52
C GLY A 10 2.95 0.27 -9.56
N LEU A 11 3.33 1.47 -9.13
CA LEU A 11 4.38 1.66 -8.12
C LEU A 11 3.99 1.02 -6.78
N MET A 12 2.74 1.23 -6.33
CA MET A 12 2.25 0.58 -5.09
C MET A 12 2.27 -0.94 -5.20
N GLY A 13 1.83 -1.49 -6.34
CA GLY A 13 1.90 -2.92 -6.60
C GLY A 13 3.33 -3.48 -6.52
N ALA A 14 4.30 -2.78 -7.10
CA ALA A 14 5.70 -3.18 -7.04
C ALA A 14 6.26 -3.11 -5.59
N ILE A 15 5.91 -2.06 -4.83
CA ILE A 15 6.28 -1.92 -3.43
C ILE A 15 5.66 -3.04 -2.59
N ASN A 16 4.37 -3.36 -2.79
CA ASN A 16 3.69 -4.43 -2.08
C ASN A 16 4.33 -5.79 -2.38
N LEU A 17 4.71 -6.08 -3.63
CA LEU A 17 5.45 -7.29 -3.97
C LEU A 17 6.80 -7.36 -3.26
N ALA A 18 7.59 -6.29 -3.30
CA ALA A 18 8.92 -6.26 -2.69
C ALA A 18 8.84 -6.43 -1.17
N ARG A 19 7.96 -5.66 -0.51
CA ARG A 19 7.77 -5.76 0.95
C ARG A 19 7.19 -7.12 1.34
N GLY A 20 6.20 -7.59 0.59
CA GLY A 20 5.59 -8.89 0.82
C GLY A 20 6.60 -10.04 0.68
N ALA A 21 7.48 -9.99 -0.30
CA ALA A 21 8.54 -10.98 -0.47
C ALA A 21 9.53 -10.96 0.70
N ILE A 22 9.91 -9.78 1.20
CA ILE A 22 10.76 -9.66 2.38
C ILE A 22 10.07 -10.26 3.61
N HIS A 23 8.82 -9.86 3.89
CA HIS A 23 8.09 -10.34 5.06
C HIS A 23 7.79 -11.85 5.00
N ALA A 24 7.56 -12.40 3.81
CA ALA A 24 7.22 -13.81 3.64
C ALA A 24 8.45 -14.73 3.62
N PHE A 25 9.58 -14.29 3.06
CA PHE A 25 10.66 -15.19 2.70
C PHE A 25 12.01 -14.82 3.30
N ALA A 26 12.23 -13.60 3.81
CA ALA A 26 13.47 -13.29 4.52
C ALA A 26 13.49 -14.01 5.88
N PRO A 27 14.66 -14.51 6.31
CA PRO A 27 14.78 -15.28 7.56
C PRO A 27 14.26 -14.56 8.81
N ASP A 28 14.37 -13.22 8.83
CA ASP A 28 13.91 -12.36 9.92
C ASP A 28 12.67 -11.53 9.54
N GLY A 29 12.03 -11.81 8.39
CA GLY A 29 10.91 -11.04 7.87
C GLY A 29 11.23 -9.56 7.65
N GLY A 30 12.50 -9.16 7.69
CA GLY A 30 12.95 -7.75 7.66
C GLY A 30 12.84 -7.04 9.01
N ALA A 31 12.49 -7.74 10.08
CA ALA A 31 12.30 -7.14 11.41
C ALA A 31 13.62 -6.60 11.98
N HIS A 32 14.67 -7.41 11.99
CA HIS A 32 15.99 -6.98 12.48
C HIS A 32 16.79 -6.27 11.38
N SER A 33 16.89 -6.91 10.20
CA SER A 33 17.76 -6.43 9.11
C SER A 33 17.34 -5.08 8.52
N ILE A 34 16.04 -4.75 8.54
CA ILE A 34 15.51 -3.50 7.95
C ILE A 34 14.97 -2.56 9.04
N ALA A 35 14.18 -3.09 9.98
CA ALA A 35 13.51 -2.27 10.98
C ALA A 35 14.31 -2.11 12.28
N GLY A 36 15.39 -2.88 12.48
CA GLY A 36 16.23 -2.83 13.70
C GLY A 36 15.51 -3.31 14.97
N LEU A 37 14.46 -4.13 14.80
CA LEU A 37 13.65 -4.64 15.91
C LEU A 37 14.30 -5.89 16.50
N ASP A 38 14.36 -5.96 17.82
CA ASP A 38 14.62 -7.21 18.56
C ASP A 38 13.26 -7.83 18.91
N LEU A 39 13.02 -9.06 18.42
CA LEU A 39 11.75 -9.75 18.61
C LEU A 39 11.71 -10.60 19.89
N GLY A 40 12.84 -10.77 20.57
CA GLY A 40 12.92 -11.54 21.81
C GLY A 40 12.43 -12.99 21.64
N ASP A 41 11.85 -13.53 22.73
CA ASP A 41 11.41 -14.95 22.80
C ASP A 41 10.18 -15.24 21.91
N ASP A 42 9.39 -14.23 21.55
CA ASP A 42 8.18 -14.36 20.71
C ASP A 42 8.49 -14.31 19.20
N SER A 43 9.76 -14.33 18.82
CA SER A 43 10.20 -14.15 17.42
C SER A 43 9.51 -15.10 16.44
N ALA A 44 9.34 -16.37 16.77
CA ALA A 44 8.70 -17.35 15.90
C ALA A 44 7.23 -16.99 15.58
N THR A 45 6.49 -16.54 16.59
CA THR A 45 5.08 -16.12 16.43
C THR A 45 5.00 -14.85 15.57
N ILE A 46 5.85 -13.87 15.86
CA ILE A 46 5.86 -12.59 15.13
C ILE A 46 6.26 -12.81 13.68
N LEU A 47 7.26 -13.63 13.40
CA LEU A 47 7.69 -13.96 12.03
C LEU A 47 6.62 -14.73 11.25
N SER A 48 5.87 -15.62 11.89
CA SER A 48 4.74 -16.31 11.27
C SER A 48 3.64 -15.32 10.86
N LEU A 49 3.35 -14.32 11.71
CA LEU A 49 2.39 -13.25 11.38
C LEU A 49 2.93 -12.35 10.26
N PHE A 50 4.22 -12.01 10.28
CA PHE A 50 4.87 -11.24 9.21
C PHE A 50 4.80 -11.97 7.88
N ALA A 51 5.08 -13.29 7.87
CA ALA A 51 4.97 -14.10 6.66
C ALA A 51 3.54 -14.11 6.11
N THR A 52 2.54 -14.25 6.96
CA THR A 52 1.12 -14.20 6.56
C THR A 52 0.75 -12.85 5.95
N LEU A 53 1.14 -11.73 6.59
CA LEU A 53 0.94 -10.39 6.05
C LEU A 53 1.70 -10.19 4.73
N GLY A 54 2.93 -10.73 4.65
CA GLY A 54 3.74 -10.68 3.43
C GLY A 54 3.06 -11.37 2.25
N LEU A 55 2.49 -12.55 2.46
CA LEU A 55 1.74 -13.26 1.41
C LEU A 55 0.51 -12.47 0.95
N GLN A 56 -0.21 -11.84 1.88
CA GLN A 56 -1.35 -10.96 1.52
C GLN A 56 -0.90 -9.75 0.71
N GLN A 57 0.25 -9.13 1.05
CA GLN A 57 0.83 -8.02 0.29
C GLN A 57 1.24 -8.45 -1.12
N ILE A 58 1.80 -9.64 -1.28
CA ILE A 58 2.13 -10.20 -2.61
C ILE A 58 0.87 -10.31 -3.48
N VAL A 59 -0.19 -10.92 -2.95
CA VAL A 59 -1.46 -11.08 -3.67
C VAL A 59 -2.04 -9.72 -4.05
N LEU A 60 -2.09 -8.76 -3.12
CA LEU A 60 -2.57 -7.41 -3.39
C LEU A 60 -1.72 -6.73 -4.47
N GLY A 61 -0.39 -6.80 -4.36
CA GLY A 61 0.54 -6.22 -5.33
C GLY A 61 0.36 -6.77 -6.75
N LEU A 62 0.09 -8.08 -6.88
CA LEU A 62 -0.23 -8.69 -8.18
C LEU A 62 -1.52 -8.12 -8.77
N PHE A 63 -2.58 -7.96 -7.97
CA PHE A 63 -3.84 -7.35 -8.43
C PHE A 63 -3.66 -5.88 -8.83
N GLU A 64 -2.88 -5.10 -8.07
CA GLU A 64 -2.58 -3.71 -8.39
C GLU A 64 -1.80 -3.58 -9.70
N LEU A 65 -0.78 -4.42 -9.91
CA LEU A 65 -0.03 -4.46 -11.16
C LEU A 65 -0.91 -4.88 -12.33
N TYR A 66 -1.76 -5.89 -12.15
CA TYR A 66 -2.72 -6.30 -13.17
C TYR A 66 -3.69 -5.16 -13.52
N ALA A 67 -4.26 -4.50 -12.50
CA ALA A 67 -5.17 -3.37 -12.72
C ALA A 67 -4.46 -2.22 -13.46
N ALA A 68 -3.23 -1.88 -13.04
CA ALA A 68 -2.43 -0.87 -13.71
C ALA A 68 -2.10 -1.25 -15.17
N ALA A 69 -1.81 -2.52 -15.45
CA ALA A 69 -1.39 -2.97 -16.77
C ALA A 69 -2.56 -3.23 -17.73
N ARG A 70 -3.63 -3.89 -17.26
CA ARG A 70 -4.66 -4.52 -18.07
C ARG A 70 -6.10 -4.12 -17.78
N ALA A 71 -6.39 -3.58 -16.57
CA ALA A 71 -7.76 -3.28 -16.13
C ALA A 71 -7.92 -1.83 -15.66
N PRO A 72 -7.81 -0.82 -16.54
CA PRO A 72 -7.81 0.60 -16.15
C PRO A 72 -9.09 1.06 -15.44
N HIS A 73 -10.21 0.36 -15.62
CA HIS A 73 -11.47 0.63 -14.91
C HIS A 73 -11.39 0.33 -13.40
N LEU A 74 -10.44 -0.51 -12.96
CA LEU A 74 -10.23 -0.86 -11.56
C LEU A 74 -9.24 0.06 -10.83
N ILE A 75 -8.52 0.93 -11.53
CA ILE A 75 -7.45 1.76 -10.92
C ILE A 75 -7.99 2.60 -9.76
N THR A 76 -9.14 3.26 -9.93
CA THR A 76 -9.70 4.10 -8.86
C THR A 76 -10.10 3.27 -7.64
N LEU A 77 -10.64 2.06 -7.86
CA LEU A 77 -11.00 1.15 -6.77
C LEU A 77 -9.75 0.74 -5.97
N PHE A 78 -8.71 0.26 -6.66
CA PHE A 78 -7.49 -0.18 -5.97
C PHE A 78 -6.74 0.97 -5.30
N LEU A 79 -6.70 2.16 -5.91
CA LEU A 79 -6.15 3.35 -5.25
C LEU A 79 -6.93 3.71 -3.98
N ALA A 80 -8.27 3.63 -4.02
CA ALA A 80 -9.09 3.89 -2.83
C ALA A 80 -8.83 2.87 -1.72
N LEU A 81 -8.83 1.58 -2.05
CA LEU A 81 -8.55 0.51 -1.09
C LEU A 81 -7.16 0.67 -0.48
N GLN A 82 -6.14 0.91 -1.30
CA GLN A 82 -4.77 1.09 -0.84
C GLN A 82 -4.62 2.35 0.04
N THR A 83 -5.27 3.47 -0.35
CA THR A 83 -5.24 4.71 0.43
C THR A 83 -5.89 4.50 1.81
N VAL A 84 -7.04 3.83 1.86
CA VAL A 84 -7.74 3.51 3.12
C VAL A 84 -6.88 2.58 3.98
N THR A 85 -6.32 1.52 3.40
CA THR A 85 -5.44 0.59 4.12
C THR A 85 -4.24 1.31 4.73
N THR A 86 -3.59 2.19 3.94
CA THR A 86 -2.44 2.97 4.43
C THR A 86 -2.87 3.95 5.53
N ALA A 87 -4.01 4.64 5.38
CA ALA A 87 -4.54 5.54 6.40
C ALA A 87 -4.79 4.81 7.73
N VAL A 88 -5.49 3.68 7.69
CA VAL A 88 -5.77 2.87 8.90
C VAL A 88 -4.48 2.36 9.52
N SER A 89 -3.50 1.94 8.72
CA SER A 89 -2.18 1.52 9.20
C SER A 89 -1.44 2.66 9.90
N LEU A 90 -1.48 3.89 9.35
CA LEU A 90 -0.88 5.07 9.99
C LEU A 90 -1.59 5.41 11.31
N ILE A 91 -2.93 5.37 11.34
CA ILE A 91 -3.70 5.58 12.59
C ILE A 91 -3.29 4.53 13.64
N ASN A 92 -3.17 3.27 13.25
CA ASN A 92 -2.71 2.21 14.14
C ASN A 92 -1.31 2.49 14.69
N LEU A 93 -0.35 2.82 13.83
CA LEU A 93 1.06 3.02 14.20
C LEU A 93 1.32 4.28 15.03
N TYR A 94 0.50 5.33 14.87
CA TYR A 94 0.74 6.61 15.54
C TYR A 94 -0.25 6.90 16.68
N ALA A 95 -1.44 6.27 16.69
CA ALA A 95 -2.48 6.59 17.66
C ALA A 95 -2.99 5.40 18.48
N TRP A 96 -3.31 4.26 17.83
CA TRP A 96 -3.94 3.14 18.57
C TRP A 96 -2.92 2.26 19.29
N ARG A 97 -1.87 1.87 18.59
CA ARG A 97 -0.82 0.97 19.09
C ARG A 97 0.54 1.45 18.60
N PRO A 98 1.00 2.61 19.11
CA PRO A 98 2.27 3.17 18.69
C PRO A 98 3.40 2.19 19.01
N LEU A 99 4.32 2.07 18.08
CA LEU A 99 5.52 1.27 18.31
C LEU A 99 6.38 1.95 19.40
N PRO A 100 6.99 1.17 20.29
CA PRO A 100 7.85 1.69 21.35
C PRO A 100 9.16 2.29 20.80
N VAL A 101 9.48 2.00 19.55
CA VAL A 101 10.67 2.48 18.83
C VAL A 101 10.28 3.03 17.47
N THR A 102 11.00 4.03 17.00
CA THR A 102 10.81 4.56 15.64
C THR A 102 11.50 3.65 14.64
N VAL A 103 10.74 3.12 13.68
CA VAL A 103 11.30 2.30 12.60
C VAL A 103 11.47 3.13 11.32
N PRO A 104 12.53 2.87 10.51
CA PRO A 104 12.82 3.66 9.30
C PRO A 104 11.68 3.74 8.28
N GLY A 105 10.82 2.72 8.24
CA GLY A 105 9.68 2.67 7.31
C GLY A 105 8.52 3.61 7.63
N GLN A 106 8.42 4.16 8.86
CA GLN A 106 7.29 5.02 9.25
C GLN A 106 7.18 6.29 8.41
N PRO A 107 8.21 7.16 8.28
CA PRO A 107 8.11 8.36 7.45
C PRO A 107 7.88 8.03 5.97
N PHE A 108 8.42 6.92 5.49
CA PHE A 108 8.17 6.44 4.14
C PHE A 108 6.68 6.12 3.91
N ASN A 109 6.00 5.49 4.85
CA ASN A 109 4.57 5.21 4.74
C ASN A 109 3.72 6.50 4.71
N VAL A 110 4.12 7.56 5.42
CA VAL A 110 3.45 8.87 5.35
C VAL A 110 3.59 9.48 3.95
N ALA A 111 4.79 9.44 3.38
CA ALA A 111 5.02 9.93 2.01
C ALA A 111 4.21 9.14 0.98
N LEU A 112 4.17 7.81 1.09
CA LEU A 112 3.35 6.96 0.22
C LEU A 112 1.87 7.29 0.34
N PHE A 113 1.36 7.52 1.55
CA PHE A 113 -0.03 7.94 1.76
C PHE A 113 -0.37 9.24 1.02
N ALA A 114 0.49 10.25 1.12
CA ALA A 114 0.28 11.51 0.42
C ALA A 114 0.25 11.33 -1.11
N ILE A 115 1.15 10.53 -1.66
CA ILE A 115 1.20 10.22 -3.10
C ILE A 115 -0.07 9.47 -3.55
N GLN A 116 -0.52 8.48 -2.78
CA GLN A 116 -1.74 7.72 -3.06
C GLN A 116 -2.97 8.61 -3.02
N LEU A 117 -3.09 9.49 -2.02
CA LEU A 117 -4.22 10.41 -1.88
C LEU A 117 -4.32 11.36 -3.07
N VAL A 118 -3.20 11.96 -3.49
CA VAL A 118 -3.16 12.82 -4.68
C VAL A 118 -3.59 12.05 -5.94
N ALA A 119 -3.04 10.84 -6.14
CA ALA A 119 -3.39 10.01 -7.29
C ALA A 119 -4.87 9.60 -7.28
N LEU A 120 -5.44 9.30 -6.10
CA LEU A 120 -6.86 8.99 -5.94
C LEU A 120 -7.74 10.19 -6.30
N VAL A 121 -7.43 11.38 -5.79
CA VAL A 121 -8.16 12.61 -6.14
C VAL A 121 -8.13 12.87 -7.65
N MET A 122 -6.97 12.72 -8.27
CA MET A 122 -6.84 12.85 -9.73
C MET A 122 -7.68 11.82 -10.49
N ALA A 123 -7.74 10.56 -10.01
CA ALA A 123 -8.54 9.51 -10.64
C ALA A 123 -10.05 9.79 -10.52
N LEU A 124 -10.49 10.32 -9.39
CA LEU A 124 -11.89 10.67 -9.14
C LEU A 124 -12.34 11.89 -9.96
N THR A 125 -11.51 12.91 -10.08
CA THR A 125 -11.83 14.13 -10.83
C THR A 125 -11.85 13.89 -12.34
N ALA A 126 -11.00 13.00 -12.85
CA ALA A 126 -10.96 12.64 -14.26
C ALA A 126 -12.22 11.88 -14.76
N ARG A 127 -13.03 11.35 -13.86
CA ARG A 127 -14.25 10.57 -14.18
C ARG A 127 -15.52 11.40 -14.34
N ARG A 128 -15.49 12.70 -14.09
CA ARG A 128 -16.69 13.54 -14.29
C ARG A 128 -16.96 13.66 -15.80
N PRO A 129 -18.03 13.03 -16.34
CA PRO A 129 -18.46 13.33 -17.70
C PRO A 129 -18.83 14.79 -17.76
N ALA A 130 -18.43 15.48 -18.80
CA ALA A 130 -18.97 16.80 -19.09
C ALA A 130 -20.51 16.62 -19.22
N TYR A 131 -21.27 17.26 -18.35
CA TYR A 131 -22.72 17.33 -18.49
C TYR A 131 -23.03 18.06 -19.80
N SER A 132 -23.47 17.32 -20.81
CA SER A 132 -24.01 17.90 -22.02
C SER A 132 -25.51 18.13 -21.73
N PRO A 133 -25.99 19.38 -21.62
CA PRO A 133 -27.42 19.65 -21.50
C PRO A 133 -28.12 19.08 -22.74
N PRO A 134 -29.36 18.54 -22.60
CA PRO A 134 -30.14 18.11 -23.74
C PRO A 134 -30.36 19.30 -24.70
N ALA A 135 -30.17 19.01 -25.99
CA ALA A 135 -30.51 19.99 -27.03
C ALA A 135 -31.98 20.39 -26.88
N ALA A 136 -32.27 21.70 -26.79
CA ALA A 136 -33.61 22.26 -26.69
C ALA A 136 -34.34 22.08 -28.02
#